data_0765c406f3958348872c1ca2338b8279
#
_entry.id   0765c406f3958348872c1ca2338b8279
#
_cell.length_a   1.000
_cell.length_b   1.000
_cell.length_c   1.000
_cell.angle_alpha   90.00
_cell.angle_beta   90.00
_cell.angle_gamma   90.00
#
_symmetry.space_group_name_H-M   'P 1'
#
loop_
_entity.id
_entity.type
_entity.pdbx_description
1 polymer ?
#
loop_
_entity_poly.entity_id
_entity_poly.type
_entity_poly.pdbx_seq_one_letter_code
_entity_poly.pdbx_strand_id
1 'polypeptide(L)'
;MLNNIFDFNSFKFSIIIAIYNTGEFLEESIESIIKQTIGFEDVELILVDDGSTDNSKDICLKYTEKYPKNINYIYQENQGQATARNNGMKIAKGKYLNFLDSDDKLELSALEKVYNFFEVHYNDVDVVSIPMKFFDRQSGEHILNYKYEKTRLIDLNQNPNYIQLSASSAFFKRKAIKNNKFDTKLIVSEDAIFVNKILLEKSMLGVVSNTSYLYRKRNVKTSTIDSSIKKKEYYIDRSQLFFKALFDYAKDKKGHIPNFIKFTVMYDIQWMFDIPNVSDVLDKDELKQLYSLLHELLCEIDDYIILNQKHRDRSLIIP
;
A
#
# COMPACT_ATOMS: atom_id res chain seq x y z
N MET A 1 10.22 36.27 20.15
CA MET A 1 10.63 35.11 20.95
C MET A 1 9.86 33.91 20.42
N LEU A 2 10.49 33.12 19.58
CA LEU A 2 9.90 31.91 18.99
C LEU A 2 10.12 30.77 19.96
N ASN A 3 9.08 30.38 20.67
CA ASN A 3 9.09 29.14 21.44
C ASN A 3 9.04 27.96 20.44
N ASN A 4 10.19 27.53 19.98
CA ASN A 4 10.35 26.16 19.45
C ASN A 4 10.27 25.22 20.64
N ILE A 5 9.06 24.82 21.00
CA ILE A 5 8.86 23.65 21.83
C ILE A 5 9.20 22.47 20.94
N PHE A 6 10.46 22.03 21.00
CA PHE A 6 10.84 20.71 20.51
C PHE A 6 10.07 19.70 21.36
N ASP A 7 9.10 19.08 20.75
CA ASP A 7 8.39 17.94 21.34
C ASP A 7 9.39 16.78 21.41
N PHE A 8 10.07 16.65 22.55
CA PHE A 8 11.16 15.68 22.80
C PHE A 8 10.66 14.20 22.80
N ASN A 9 9.40 13.97 22.43
CA ASN A 9 8.76 12.64 22.41
C ASN A 9 8.18 12.24 21.04
N SER A 10 8.59 12.87 19.91
CA SER A 10 8.03 12.50 18.62
C SER A 10 8.92 11.48 17.91
N PHE A 11 8.42 10.26 17.70
CA PHE A 11 9.06 9.25 16.88
C PHE A 11 9.27 9.75 15.44
N LYS A 12 10.36 9.34 14.81
CA LYS A 12 10.57 9.57 13.37
C LYS A 12 9.55 8.79 12.54
N PHE A 13 9.33 7.53 12.90
CA PHE A 13 8.35 6.66 12.24
C PHE A 13 7.32 6.09 13.20
N SER A 14 6.08 5.91 12.70
CA SER A 14 5.14 4.92 13.21
C SER A 14 4.97 3.83 12.15
N ILE A 15 5.31 2.60 12.52
CA ILE A 15 5.10 1.42 11.69
C ILE A 15 3.85 0.70 12.20
N ILE A 16 2.86 0.54 11.35
CA ILE A 16 1.58 -0.09 11.68
C ILE A 16 1.56 -1.48 11.07
N ILE A 17 1.37 -2.51 11.90
CA ILE A 17 1.22 -3.90 11.48
C ILE A 17 -0.20 -4.34 11.79
N ALA A 18 -0.99 -4.62 10.75
CA ALA A 18 -2.29 -5.28 10.87
C ALA A 18 -2.05 -6.79 10.92
N ILE A 19 -2.56 -7.45 11.97
CA ILE A 19 -2.24 -8.84 12.31
C ILE A 19 -3.53 -9.64 12.33
N TYR A 20 -3.55 -10.77 11.61
CA TYR A 20 -4.62 -11.76 11.68
C TYR A 20 -4.07 -13.15 11.36
N ASN A 21 -3.94 -14.00 12.37
CA ASN A 21 -3.47 -15.39 12.26
C ASN A 21 -2.14 -15.51 11.49
N THR A 22 -1.12 -14.77 11.92
CA THR A 22 0.21 -14.74 11.29
C THR A 22 1.33 -15.04 12.29
N GLY A 23 1.05 -15.72 13.39
CA GLY A 23 2.00 -16.01 14.45
C GLY A 23 3.28 -16.72 13.97
N GLU A 24 3.20 -17.51 12.89
CA GLU A 24 4.35 -18.17 12.27
C GLU A 24 5.42 -17.17 11.77
N PHE A 25 5.00 -15.98 11.30
CA PHE A 25 5.87 -15.00 10.63
C PHE A 25 6.07 -13.71 11.43
N LEU A 26 5.18 -13.45 12.38
CA LEU A 26 5.05 -12.17 13.05
C LEU A 26 6.33 -11.74 13.79
N GLU A 27 7.03 -12.68 14.43
CA GLU A 27 8.30 -12.35 15.11
C GLU A 27 9.36 -11.83 14.15
N GLU A 28 9.47 -12.40 12.93
CA GLU A 28 10.43 -11.92 11.94
C GLU A 28 10.09 -10.50 11.48
N SER A 29 8.79 -10.19 11.31
CA SER A 29 8.31 -8.86 10.91
C SER A 29 8.65 -7.83 11.99
N ILE A 30 8.32 -8.10 13.26
CA ILE A 30 8.63 -7.23 14.40
C ILE A 30 10.15 -7.01 14.54
N GLU A 31 10.94 -8.08 14.50
CA GLU A 31 12.39 -8.01 14.64
C GLU A 31 13.04 -7.22 13.48
N SER A 32 12.45 -7.24 12.27
CA SER A 32 12.93 -6.44 11.15
C SER A 32 12.84 -4.94 11.40
N ILE A 33 11.88 -4.51 12.24
CA ILE A 33 11.71 -3.11 12.64
C ILE A 33 12.60 -2.76 13.83
N ILE A 34 12.70 -3.65 14.82
CA ILE A 34 13.55 -3.44 16.00
C ILE A 34 15.04 -3.28 15.63
N LYS A 35 15.48 -4.00 14.60
CA LYS A 35 16.88 -4.01 14.13
C LYS A 35 17.24 -2.92 13.13
N GLN A 36 16.33 -1.99 12.81
CA GLN A 36 16.61 -0.93 11.84
C GLN A 36 17.78 -0.03 12.29
N THR A 37 18.64 0.33 11.32
CA THR A 37 19.86 1.14 11.57
C THR A 37 19.59 2.56 12.05
N ILE A 38 18.37 3.06 11.88
CA ILE A 38 17.95 4.37 12.40
C ILE A 38 17.89 4.43 13.93
N GLY A 39 17.87 3.25 14.59
CA GLY A 39 17.66 3.12 16.03
C GLY A 39 16.19 2.92 16.41
N PHE A 40 15.90 1.91 17.23
CA PHE A 40 14.50 1.59 17.60
C PHE A 40 13.89 2.67 18.52
N GLU A 41 14.69 3.45 19.22
CA GLU A 41 14.25 4.59 20.03
C GLU A 41 13.52 5.67 19.21
N ASP A 42 13.78 5.75 17.91
CA ASP A 42 13.13 6.67 16.97
C ASP A 42 11.89 6.10 16.27
N VAL A 43 11.52 4.84 16.59
CA VAL A 43 10.43 4.11 15.94
C VAL A 43 9.33 3.74 16.93
N GLU A 44 8.11 4.12 16.60
CA GLU A 44 6.88 3.62 17.21
C GLU A 44 6.36 2.44 16.38
N LEU A 45 6.16 1.30 17.01
CA LEU A 45 5.57 0.11 16.38
C LEU A 45 4.16 -0.09 16.94
N ILE A 46 3.17 -0.13 16.07
CA ILE A 46 1.75 -0.27 16.42
C ILE A 46 1.27 -1.62 15.88
N LEU A 47 1.05 -2.55 16.79
CA LEU A 47 0.58 -3.91 16.51
C LEU A 47 -0.95 -3.92 16.67
N VAL A 48 -1.69 -4.08 15.59
CA VAL A 48 -3.15 -4.13 15.60
C VAL A 48 -3.61 -5.54 15.29
N ASP A 49 -4.00 -6.27 16.33
CA ASP A 49 -4.51 -7.63 16.24
C ASP A 49 -6.01 -7.61 15.87
N ASP A 50 -6.32 -8.04 14.69
CA ASP A 50 -7.68 -8.07 14.10
C ASP A 50 -8.42 -9.38 14.46
N GLY A 51 -8.37 -9.76 15.75
CA GLY A 51 -9.11 -10.92 16.25
C GLY A 51 -8.42 -12.25 15.97
N SER A 52 -7.09 -12.33 16.07
CA SER A 52 -6.36 -13.58 15.87
C SER A 52 -6.77 -14.67 16.87
N THR A 53 -6.77 -15.91 16.39
CA THR A 53 -7.08 -17.13 17.18
C THR A 53 -5.87 -18.05 17.34
N ASP A 54 -4.74 -17.70 16.72
CA ASP A 54 -3.46 -18.37 16.88
C ASP A 54 -2.60 -17.70 17.99
N ASN A 55 -1.29 -18.00 18.02
CA ASN A 55 -0.36 -17.43 19.00
C ASN A 55 0.07 -15.97 18.70
N SER A 56 -0.51 -15.30 17.70
CA SER A 56 -0.16 -13.91 17.35
C SER A 56 -0.31 -12.95 18.53
N LYS A 57 -1.39 -13.09 19.32
CA LYS A 57 -1.62 -12.30 20.52
C LYS A 57 -0.49 -12.41 21.55
N ASP A 58 -0.05 -13.63 21.83
CA ASP A 58 1.00 -13.89 22.83
C ASP A 58 2.34 -13.29 22.39
N ILE A 59 2.63 -13.34 21.09
CA ILE A 59 3.81 -12.69 20.49
C ILE A 59 3.71 -11.17 20.66
N CYS A 60 2.57 -10.55 20.34
CA CYS A 60 2.38 -9.12 20.51
C CYS A 60 2.59 -8.67 21.95
N LEU A 61 2.00 -9.36 22.92
CA LEU A 61 2.12 -9.05 24.34
C LEU A 61 3.56 -9.18 24.85
N LYS A 62 4.26 -10.25 24.45
CA LYS A 62 5.69 -10.45 24.76
C LYS A 62 6.55 -9.25 24.31
N TYR A 63 6.35 -8.77 23.08
CA TYR A 63 7.12 -7.64 22.56
C TYR A 63 6.69 -6.30 23.17
N THR A 64 5.42 -6.10 23.46
CA THR A 64 4.91 -4.89 24.14
C THR A 64 5.48 -4.79 25.55
N GLU A 65 5.54 -5.89 26.30
CA GLU A 65 6.17 -5.94 27.62
C GLU A 65 7.68 -5.64 27.55
N LYS A 66 8.37 -6.17 26.55
CA LYS A 66 9.81 -5.95 26.36
C LYS A 66 10.16 -4.52 25.95
N TYR A 67 9.29 -3.86 25.18
CA TYR A 67 9.52 -2.51 24.64
C TYR A 67 8.33 -1.56 24.87
N PRO A 68 7.93 -1.31 26.14
CA PRO A 68 6.68 -0.62 26.46
C PRO A 68 6.64 0.86 26.05
N LYS A 69 7.78 1.46 25.72
CA LYS A 69 7.86 2.84 25.23
C LYS A 69 7.64 2.96 23.72
N ASN A 70 7.96 1.91 22.98
CA ASN A 70 8.01 1.93 21.53
C ASN A 70 6.89 1.12 20.89
N ILE A 71 6.38 0.08 21.57
CA ILE A 71 5.38 -0.84 21.01
C ILE A 71 4.03 -0.58 21.68
N ASN A 72 3.02 -0.31 20.86
CA ASN A 72 1.63 -0.22 21.24
C ASN A 72 0.87 -1.43 20.67
N TYR A 73 0.12 -2.13 21.50
CA TYR A 73 -0.75 -3.23 21.11
C TYR A 73 -2.21 -2.81 21.17
N ILE A 74 -2.96 -3.08 20.11
CA ILE A 74 -4.41 -2.88 20.02
C ILE A 74 -5.04 -4.21 19.62
N TYR A 75 -6.05 -4.66 20.35
CA TYR A 75 -6.92 -5.76 19.95
C TYR A 75 -8.25 -5.19 19.44
N GLN A 76 -8.76 -5.77 18.38
CA GLN A 76 -10.12 -5.55 17.88
C GLN A 76 -10.74 -6.89 17.47
N GLU A 77 -12.08 -6.97 17.47
CA GLU A 77 -12.77 -8.05 16.78
C GLU A 77 -12.49 -7.94 15.27
N ASN A 78 -12.46 -9.08 14.56
CA ASN A 78 -12.10 -9.11 13.14
C ASN A 78 -13.02 -8.22 12.29
N GLN A 79 -12.44 -7.19 11.69
CA GLN A 79 -13.09 -6.22 10.81
C GLN A 79 -12.27 -5.96 9.54
N GLY A 80 -11.23 -6.75 9.30
CA GLY A 80 -10.38 -6.69 8.13
C GLY A 80 -9.20 -5.71 8.23
N GLN A 81 -8.20 -5.95 7.38
CA GLN A 81 -6.93 -5.25 7.35
C GLN A 81 -7.07 -3.71 7.25
N ALA A 82 -7.99 -3.23 6.42
CA ALA A 82 -8.26 -1.80 6.26
C ALA A 82 -8.68 -1.14 7.58
N THR A 83 -9.56 -1.79 8.36
CA THR A 83 -10.00 -1.30 9.67
C THR A 83 -8.84 -1.30 10.66
N ALA A 84 -8.05 -2.37 10.69
CA ALA A 84 -6.88 -2.48 11.56
C ALA A 84 -5.84 -1.37 11.27
N ARG A 85 -5.49 -1.14 10.00
CA ARG A 85 -4.61 -0.04 9.59
C ARG A 85 -5.18 1.33 9.97
N ASN A 86 -6.48 1.55 9.78
CA ASN A 86 -7.16 2.79 10.19
C ASN A 86 -7.11 3.01 11.72
N ASN A 87 -7.26 1.96 12.51
CA ASN A 87 -7.16 2.07 13.97
C ASN A 87 -5.73 2.35 14.42
N GLY A 88 -4.73 1.73 13.80
CA GLY A 88 -3.32 2.06 14.03
C GLY A 88 -2.99 3.52 13.70
N MET A 89 -3.50 4.04 12.58
CA MET A 89 -3.30 5.45 12.19
C MET A 89 -3.83 6.45 13.23
N LYS A 90 -4.91 6.13 13.95
CA LYS A 90 -5.51 7.06 14.94
C LYS A 90 -4.57 7.38 16.09
N ILE A 91 -3.69 6.45 16.46
CA ILE A 91 -2.77 6.61 17.60
C ILE A 91 -1.34 6.91 17.20
N ALA A 92 -1.02 6.83 15.90
CA ALA A 92 0.30 7.06 15.36
C ALA A 92 0.83 8.47 15.66
N LYS A 93 2.04 8.55 16.25
CA LYS A 93 2.72 9.79 16.67
C LYS A 93 3.89 10.15 15.78
N GLY A 94 4.44 9.19 15.03
CA GLY A 94 5.61 9.36 14.17
C GLY A 94 5.42 10.45 13.11
N LYS A 95 6.51 11.09 12.75
CA LYS A 95 6.54 12.09 11.65
C LYS A 95 6.16 11.47 10.32
N TYR A 96 6.57 10.21 10.11
CA TYR A 96 6.31 9.40 8.93
C TYR A 96 5.61 8.10 9.31
N LEU A 97 4.74 7.59 8.45
CA LEU A 97 4.00 6.34 8.63
C LEU A 97 4.37 5.32 7.55
N ASN A 98 4.32 4.04 7.93
CA ASN A 98 4.34 2.91 7.01
C ASN A 98 3.39 1.82 7.52
N PHE A 99 2.93 0.96 6.62
CA PHE A 99 2.01 -0.16 6.88
C PHE A 99 2.69 -1.46 6.48
N LEU A 100 3.41 -2.07 7.41
CA LEU A 100 4.09 -3.34 7.18
C LEU A 100 3.10 -4.50 7.31
N ASP A 101 3.08 -5.41 6.33
CA ASP A 101 2.29 -6.63 6.43
C ASP A 101 2.95 -7.60 7.43
N SER A 102 2.13 -8.32 8.20
CA SER A 102 2.57 -9.09 9.38
C SER A 102 3.41 -10.33 9.06
N ASP A 103 3.57 -10.67 7.79
CA ASP A 103 4.42 -11.76 7.29
C ASP A 103 5.62 -11.28 6.46
N ASP A 104 5.74 -9.95 6.26
CA ASP A 104 6.78 -9.34 5.46
C ASP A 104 7.85 -8.66 6.33
N LYS A 105 8.90 -8.10 5.69
CA LYS A 105 10.02 -7.46 6.39
C LYS A 105 10.51 -6.22 5.67
N LEU A 106 11.18 -5.33 6.40
CA LEU A 106 12.00 -4.28 5.81
C LEU A 106 13.49 -4.67 5.83
N GLU A 107 14.24 -4.32 4.78
CA GLU A 107 15.71 -4.38 4.84
C GLU A 107 16.25 -3.49 5.96
N LEU A 108 17.38 -3.88 6.54
CA LEU A 108 17.95 -3.32 7.77
C LEU A 108 18.12 -1.79 7.78
N SER A 109 18.39 -1.19 6.63
CA SER A 109 18.64 0.26 6.50
C SER A 109 17.46 1.01 5.86
N ALA A 110 16.27 0.38 5.77
CA ALA A 110 15.15 0.97 5.03
C ALA A 110 14.67 2.28 5.66
N LEU A 111 14.43 2.28 6.97
CA LEU A 111 13.92 3.47 7.65
C LEU A 111 14.91 4.61 7.65
N GLU A 112 16.21 4.35 7.84
CA GLU A 112 17.26 5.37 7.81
C GLU A 112 17.36 6.04 6.44
N LYS A 113 17.37 5.25 5.36
CA LYS A 113 17.47 5.78 3.99
C LYS A 113 16.24 6.56 3.58
N VAL A 114 15.05 6.07 3.92
CA VAL A 114 13.80 6.77 3.68
C VAL A 114 13.72 8.06 4.49
N TYR A 115 14.13 8.04 5.76
CA TYR A 115 14.19 9.23 6.60
C TYR A 115 15.07 10.31 5.98
N ASN A 116 16.32 9.95 5.63
CA ASN A 116 17.26 10.88 5.03
C ASN A 116 16.74 11.48 3.72
N PHE A 117 16.07 10.66 2.89
CA PHE A 117 15.44 11.15 1.66
C PHE A 117 14.31 12.13 1.95
N PHE A 118 13.45 11.84 2.91
CA PHE A 118 12.37 12.74 3.30
C PHE A 118 12.88 14.07 3.85
N GLU A 119 13.94 14.04 4.68
CA GLU A 119 14.46 15.28 5.27
C GLU A 119 15.06 16.22 4.20
N VAL A 120 15.75 15.65 3.20
CA VAL A 120 16.29 16.41 2.07
C VAL A 120 15.17 16.98 1.19
N HIS A 121 14.12 16.20 0.96
CA HIS A 121 13.01 16.53 0.05
C HIS A 121 11.70 16.82 0.78
N TYR A 122 11.79 17.35 2.00
CA TYR A 122 10.61 17.48 2.87
C TYR A 122 9.49 18.30 2.24
N ASN A 123 9.78 19.34 1.48
CA ASN A 123 8.75 20.16 0.86
C ASN A 123 8.24 19.62 -0.48
N ASP A 124 9.01 18.72 -1.11
CA ASP A 124 8.76 18.26 -2.47
C ASP A 124 7.79 17.09 -2.50
N VAL A 125 7.92 16.12 -1.58
CA VAL A 125 7.12 14.88 -1.60
C VAL A 125 6.34 14.65 -0.31
N ASP A 126 5.25 13.93 -0.43
CA ASP A 126 4.44 13.43 0.69
C ASP A 126 4.46 11.91 0.79
N VAL A 127 4.92 11.24 -0.28
CA VAL A 127 5.06 9.79 -0.38
C VAL A 127 6.47 9.44 -0.89
N VAL A 128 7.13 8.52 -0.19
CA VAL A 128 8.40 7.91 -0.62
C VAL A 128 8.20 6.40 -0.70
N SER A 129 8.67 5.76 -1.75
CA SER A 129 8.55 4.32 -1.93
C SER A 129 9.91 3.65 -2.14
N ILE A 130 9.96 2.35 -1.83
CA ILE A 130 11.12 1.48 -1.98
C ILE A 130 10.77 0.26 -2.84
N PRO A 131 11.74 -0.36 -3.52
CA PRO A 131 11.51 -1.55 -4.33
C PRO A 131 10.99 -2.72 -3.49
N MET A 132 10.15 -3.55 -4.10
CA MET A 132 9.64 -4.79 -3.51
C MET A 132 10.44 -5.97 -4.06
N LYS A 133 11.07 -6.74 -3.18
CA LYS A 133 11.78 -7.98 -3.50
C LYS A 133 11.07 -9.17 -2.88
N PHE A 134 10.99 -10.25 -3.62
CA PHE A 134 10.42 -11.49 -3.13
C PHE A 134 11.45 -12.30 -2.35
N PHE A 135 11.01 -12.93 -1.28
CA PHE A 135 11.85 -13.82 -0.48
C PHE A 135 11.08 -15.04 0.00
N ASP A 136 11.77 -15.95 0.67
CA ASP A 136 11.33 -17.25 1.10
C ASP A 136 11.35 -18.23 -0.08
N ARG A 137 10.22 -18.70 -0.59
CA ARG A 137 10.17 -19.75 -1.62
C ARG A 137 10.47 -19.30 -3.02
N GLN A 138 10.29 -18.05 -3.30
CA GLN A 138 10.58 -17.46 -4.60
C GLN A 138 11.39 -16.19 -4.41
N SER A 139 12.54 -16.13 -5.03
CA SER A 139 13.32 -14.90 -5.18
C SER A 139 12.87 -14.15 -6.44
N GLY A 140 13.09 -12.85 -6.48
CA GLY A 140 12.78 -12.01 -7.62
C GLY A 140 12.32 -10.62 -7.21
N GLU A 141 11.86 -9.86 -8.18
CA GLU A 141 11.43 -8.48 -7.99
C GLU A 141 10.03 -8.26 -8.56
N HIS A 142 9.33 -7.28 -7.99
CA HIS A 142 8.03 -6.90 -8.51
C HIS A 142 8.16 -6.22 -9.89
N ILE A 143 7.21 -6.48 -10.79
CA ILE A 143 7.23 -5.94 -12.16
C ILE A 143 7.26 -4.40 -12.20
N LEU A 144 6.75 -3.72 -11.18
CA LEU A 144 6.78 -2.26 -11.08
C LEU A 144 8.09 -1.70 -10.50
N ASN A 145 9.12 -2.54 -10.29
CA ASN A 145 10.40 -2.09 -9.77
C ASN A 145 11.24 -1.29 -10.78
N TYR A 146 10.87 -1.23 -12.06
CA TYR A 146 11.58 -0.46 -13.08
C TYR A 146 11.74 1.04 -12.75
N LYS A 147 10.92 1.59 -11.83
CA LYS A 147 11.04 2.98 -11.38
C LYS A 147 12.20 3.23 -10.42
N TYR A 148 12.79 2.17 -9.85
CA TYR A 148 13.84 2.25 -8.82
C TYR A 148 15.27 2.08 -9.37
N GLU A 149 15.55 2.45 -10.62
CA GLU A 149 16.91 2.44 -11.18
C GLU A 149 17.89 3.27 -10.35
N LYS A 150 17.42 4.39 -9.79
CA LYS A 150 18.19 5.27 -8.90
C LYS A 150 17.28 5.99 -7.91
N THR A 151 17.83 6.38 -6.77
CA THR A 151 17.16 7.25 -5.79
C THR A 151 16.95 8.63 -6.38
N ARG A 152 15.67 9.10 -6.44
CA ARG A 152 15.28 10.38 -7.03
C ARG A 152 13.87 10.81 -6.70
N LEU A 153 13.56 12.05 -7.02
CA LEU A 153 12.19 12.54 -7.19
C LEU A 153 11.66 12.15 -8.57
N ILE A 154 10.39 11.80 -8.64
CA ILE A 154 9.64 11.51 -9.86
C ILE A 154 8.45 12.45 -9.94
N ASP A 155 8.39 13.30 -10.96
CA ASP A 155 7.19 14.03 -11.33
C ASP A 155 6.27 13.07 -12.12
N LEU A 156 5.14 12.72 -11.53
CA LEU A 156 4.17 11.78 -12.10
C LEU A 156 3.39 12.38 -13.29
N ASN A 157 3.41 13.70 -13.46
CA ASN A 157 2.82 14.32 -14.65
C ASN A 157 3.73 14.11 -15.88
N GLN A 158 5.05 14.07 -15.66
CA GLN A 158 6.02 13.83 -16.75
C GLN A 158 6.31 12.33 -16.94
N ASN A 159 6.15 11.52 -15.89
CA ASN A 159 6.44 10.09 -15.88
C ASN A 159 5.22 9.31 -15.36
N PRO A 160 4.08 9.36 -16.07
CA PRO A 160 2.80 8.86 -15.55
C PRO A 160 2.73 7.34 -15.37
N ASN A 161 3.60 6.59 -16.04
CA ASN A 161 3.70 5.13 -15.93
C ASN A 161 4.44 4.67 -14.65
N TYR A 162 5.06 5.56 -13.86
CA TYR A 162 5.75 5.21 -12.63
C TYR A 162 4.80 5.14 -11.43
N ILE A 163 3.76 4.33 -11.58
CA ILE A 163 2.66 4.18 -10.62
C ILE A 163 3.11 3.56 -9.28
N GLN A 164 2.38 3.88 -8.20
CA GLN A 164 2.52 3.26 -6.89
C GLN A 164 1.17 2.75 -6.41
N LEU A 165 1.10 1.47 -6.07
CA LEU A 165 -0.14 0.80 -5.64
C LEU A 165 -0.07 0.38 -4.17
N SER A 166 1.01 -0.27 -3.76
CA SER A 166 1.17 -0.83 -2.42
C SER A 166 1.47 0.26 -1.39
N ALA A 167 0.71 0.28 -0.30
CA ALA A 167 0.99 1.09 0.87
C ALA A 167 2.14 0.51 1.71
N SER A 168 2.35 -0.81 1.66
CA SER A 168 3.38 -1.49 2.46
C SER A 168 4.80 -1.08 2.03
N SER A 169 5.05 -0.94 0.72
CA SER A 169 6.34 -0.47 0.19
C SER A 169 6.45 1.06 0.08
N ALA A 170 5.47 1.79 0.62
CA ALA A 170 5.42 3.25 0.63
C ALA A 170 5.44 3.81 2.07
N PHE A 171 6.02 4.97 2.21
CA PHE A 171 6.10 5.74 3.45
C PHE A 171 5.43 7.09 3.24
N PHE A 172 4.73 7.56 4.24
CA PHE A 172 3.86 8.73 4.12
C PHE A 172 4.21 9.77 5.19
N LYS A 173 4.21 11.04 4.83
CA LYS A 173 4.15 12.07 5.85
C LYS A 173 2.83 11.98 6.60
N ARG A 174 2.85 11.86 7.92
CA ARG A 174 1.64 11.81 8.72
C ARG A 174 0.69 12.97 8.44
N LYS A 175 1.23 14.20 8.31
CA LYS A 175 0.43 15.39 8.00
C LYS A 175 -0.23 15.36 6.61
N ALA A 176 0.30 14.60 5.65
CA ALA A 176 -0.26 14.50 4.30
C ALA A 176 -1.41 13.51 4.21
N ILE A 177 -1.49 12.56 5.14
CA ILE A 177 -2.61 11.62 5.20
C ILE A 177 -3.92 12.37 5.48
N LYS A 178 -3.89 13.41 6.32
CA LYS A 178 -5.08 14.23 6.66
C LYS A 178 -6.25 13.34 7.12
N ASN A 179 -7.36 13.41 6.38
CA ASN A 179 -8.57 12.61 6.62
C ASN A 179 -8.67 11.35 5.74
N ASN A 180 -7.63 11.05 4.94
CA ASN A 180 -7.62 9.83 4.14
C ASN A 180 -7.59 8.60 5.04
N LYS A 181 -8.38 7.60 4.65
CA LYS A 181 -8.48 6.30 5.33
C LYS A 181 -8.49 5.21 4.27
N PHE A 182 -8.07 4.02 4.67
CA PHE A 182 -8.32 2.82 3.89
C PHE A 182 -9.82 2.57 3.82
N ASP A 183 -10.33 2.29 2.64
CA ASP A 183 -11.76 1.98 2.46
C ASP A 183 -12.03 0.56 2.96
N THR A 184 -12.85 0.45 4.01
CA THR A 184 -13.16 -0.82 4.67
C THR A 184 -14.16 -1.68 3.89
N LYS A 185 -14.75 -1.16 2.81
CA LYS A 185 -15.63 -1.90 1.92
C LYS A 185 -14.87 -2.64 0.82
N LEU A 186 -13.64 -2.20 0.52
CA LEU A 186 -12.77 -2.86 -0.45
C LEU A 186 -12.12 -4.09 0.19
N ILE A 187 -12.30 -5.24 -0.45
CA ILE A 187 -11.65 -6.50 -0.03
C ILE A 187 -10.21 -6.61 -0.56
N VAL A 188 -9.88 -5.85 -1.60
CA VAL A 188 -8.54 -5.67 -2.18
C VAL A 188 -8.43 -4.28 -2.81
N SER A 189 -7.21 -3.81 -3.08
CA SER A 189 -6.89 -2.52 -3.71
C SER A 189 -7.23 -1.28 -2.85
N GLU A 190 -7.56 -1.45 -1.57
CA GLU A 190 -7.70 -0.36 -0.60
C GLU A 190 -6.40 0.44 -0.48
N ASP A 191 -5.26 -0.22 -0.66
CA ASP A 191 -3.93 0.37 -0.73
C ASP A 191 -3.79 1.35 -1.89
N ALA A 192 -4.18 0.91 -3.08
CA ALA A 192 -4.00 1.67 -4.30
C ALA A 192 -4.79 2.98 -4.27
N ILE A 193 -6.05 2.97 -3.84
CA ILE A 193 -6.85 4.18 -3.72
C ILE A 193 -6.31 5.10 -2.62
N PHE A 194 -5.88 4.55 -1.47
CA PHE A 194 -5.31 5.32 -0.37
C PHE A 194 -4.04 6.06 -0.80
N VAL A 195 -3.08 5.35 -1.39
CA VAL A 195 -1.82 5.92 -1.88
C VAL A 195 -2.05 7.01 -2.92
N ASN A 196 -2.90 6.73 -3.92
CA ASN A 196 -3.09 7.64 -5.04
C ASN A 196 -3.88 8.90 -4.67
N LYS A 197 -4.78 8.85 -3.68
CA LYS A 197 -5.40 10.07 -3.13
C LYS A 197 -4.36 11.01 -2.51
N ILE A 198 -3.32 10.47 -1.85
CA ILE A 198 -2.24 11.29 -1.28
C ILE A 198 -1.31 11.81 -2.38
N LEU A 199 -0.96 10.97 -3.36
CA LEU A 199 -0.12 11.37 -4.50
C LEU A 199 -0.76 12.48 -5.34
N LEU A 200 -2.08 12.50 -5.48
CA LEU A 200 -2.80 13.56 -6.20
C LEU A 200 -2.54 14.96 -5.66
N GLU A 201 -2.19 15.14 -4.39
CA GLU A 201 -1.94 16.47 -3.82
C GLU A 201 -0.77 17.17 -4.54
N LYS A 202 0.37 16.49 -4.69
CA LYS A 202 1.59 17.06 -5.30
C LYS A 202 1.95 16.47 -6.66
N SER A 203 1.43 15.31 -7.01
CA SER A 203 1.82 14.51 -8.18
C SER A 203 3.34 14.21 -8.22
N MET A 204 3.94 14.10 -7.03
CA MET A 204 5.36 13.82 -6.84
C MET A 204 5.56 12.56 -6.01
N LEU A 205 6.42 11.67 -6.45
CA LEU A 205 6.81 10.43 -5.77
C LEU A 205 8.32 10.45 -5.50
N GLY A 206 8.72 10.26 -4.25
CA GLY A 206 10.10 9.94 -3.92
C GLY A 206 10.37 8.44 -4.09
N VAL A 207 11.50 8.08 -4.65
CA VAL A 207 11.95 6.68 -4.74
C VAL A 207 13.34 6.53 -4.15
N VAL A 208 13.50 5.51 -3.28
CA VAL A 208 14.78 5.14 -2.68
C VAL A 208 15.14 3.74 -3.16
N SER A 209 16.17 3.62 -4.00
CA SER A 209 16.48 2.40 -4.77
C SER A 209 17.42 1.42 -4.07
N ASN A 210 18.14 1.86 -3.06
CA ASN A 210 19.24 1.09 -2.42
C ASN A 210 18.81 0.42 -1.10
N THR A 211 17.53 0.15 -0.95
CA THR A 211 16.92 -0.66 0.11
C THR A 211 15.65 -1.30 -0.44
N SER A 212 14.99 -2.19 0.32
CA SER A 212 13.83 -2.91 -0.19
C SER A 212 12.81 -3.25 0.90
N TYR A 213 11.58 -3.35 0.48
CA TYR A 213 10.51 -4.09 1.13
C TYR A 213 10.64 -5.56 0.73
N LEU A 214 10.68 -6.47 1.69
CA LEU A 214 10.84 -7.91 1.48
C LEU A 214 9.46 -8.57 1.59
N TYR A 215 8.90 -8.93 0.43
CA TYR A 215 7.58 -9.57 0.30
C TYR A 215 7.71 -11.09 0.34
N ARG A 216 7.06 -11.74 1.31
CA ARG A 216 7.12 -13.20 1.50
C ARG A 216 6.25 -13.93 0.47
N LYS A 217 6.85 -14.87 -0.23
CA LYS A 217 6.14 -15.83 -1.08
C LYS A 217 5.89 -17.12 -0.33
N ARG A 218 4.66 -17.33 0.14
CA ARG A 218 4.25 -18.53 0.88
C ARG A 218 4.04 -19.73 -0.04
N ASN A 219 3.99 -20.93 0.57
CA ASN A 219 3.81 -22.20 -0.13
C ASN A 219 2.41 -22.42 -0.69
N VAL A 220 1.42 -21.89 -0.05
CA VAL A 220 0.02 -22.15 -0.34
C VAL A 220 -0.56 -20.90 -1.00
N LYS A 221 -1.38 -21.08 -2.04
CA LYS A 221 -2.17 -20.00 -2.67
C LYS A 221 -3.26 -19.52 -1.67
N THR A 222 -2.83 -18.89 -0.59
CA THR A 222 -3.69 -18.35 0.48
C THR A 222 -3.63 -16.82 0.51
N SER A 223 -3.17 -16.18 -0.58
CA SER A 223 -3.18 -14.73 -0.62
C SER A 223 -4.62 -14.21 -0.63
N THR A 224 -4.83 -13.04 -0.07
CA THR A 224 -6.13 -12.35 -0.12
C THR A 224 -6.63 -12.22 -1.55
N ILE A 225 -5.74 -11.96 -2.52
CA ILE A 225 -6.07 -11.86 -3.95
C ILE A 225 -6.61 -13.19 -4.47
N ASP A 226 -5.93 -14.33 -4.22
CA ASP A 226 -6.35 -15.65 -4.72
C ASP A 226 -7.76 -16.05 -4.22
N SER A 227 -8.12 -15.64 -3.02
CA SER A 227 -9.45 -15.88 -2.46
C SER A 227 -10.50 -14.89 -2.98
N SER A 228 -10.10 -13.66 -3.28
CA SER A 228 -10.99 -12.57 -3.69
C SER A 228 -11.52 -12.70 -5.10
N ILE A 229 -10.74 -13.25 -6.03
CA ILE A 229 -11.17 -13.46 -7.44
C ILE A 229 -12.41 -14.33 -7.59
N LYS A 230 -12.79 -15.06 -6.54
CA LYS A 230 -14.00 -15.91 -6.48
C LYS A 230 -15.22 -15.17 -5.92
N LYS A 231 -15.11 -13.89 -5.63
CA LYS A 231 -16.16 -13.06 -5.02
C LYS A 231 -16.58 -11.96 -5.97
N LYS A 232 -17.87 -11.64 -6.03
CA LYS A 232 -18.41 -10.57 -6.88
C LYS A 232 -17.88 -9.18 -6.51
N GLU A 233 -17.55 -8.97 -5.24
CA GLU A 233 -16.98 -7.74 -4.72
C GLU A 233 -15.63 -7.41 -5.39
N TYR A 234 -14.86 -8.42 -5.78
CA TYR A 234 -13.61 -8.24 -6.53
C TYR A 234 -13.83 -7.53 -7.88
N TYR A 235 -14.98 -7.76 -8.51
CA TYR A 235 -15.31 -7.20 -9.82
C TYR A 235 -16.13 -5.92 -9.69
N ILE A 236 -17.24 -5.97 -8.99
CA ILE A 236 -18.21 -4.87 -8.94
C ILE A 236 -17.74 -3.77 -7.98
N ASP A 237 -17.51 -4.12 -6.70
CA ASP A 237 -17.17 -3.12 -5.69
C ASP A 237 -15.80 -2.48 -5.99
N ARG A 238 -14.83 -3.27 -6.43
CA ARG A 238 -13.52 -2.75 -6.84
C ARG A 238 -13.64 -1.76 -8.01
N SER A 239 -14.46 -2.06 -9.02
CA SER A 239 -14.67 -1.16 -10.15
C SER A 239 -15.37 0.14 -9.75
N GLN A 240 -16.30 0.09 -8.79
CA GLN A 240 -17.01 1.27 -8.30
C GLN A 240 -16.20 2.04 -7.25
N LEU A 241 -15.73 1.34 -6.20
CA LEU A 241 -15.14 1.97 -5.00
C LEU A 241 -13.66 2.29 -5.16
N PHE A 242 -12.98 1.68 -6.14
CA PHE A 242 -11.61 2.05 -6.47
C PHE A 242 -11.51 2.75 -7.82
N PHE A 243 -11.81 2.11 -8.95
CA PHE A 243 -11.53 2.70 -10.27
C PHE A 243 -12.32 3.99 -10.49
N LYS A 244 -13.67 3.88 -10.43
CA LYS A 244 -14.53 5.05 -10.62
C LYS A 244 -14.33 6.09 -9.53
N ALA A 245 -14.31 5.69 -8.28
CA ALA A 245 -14.13 6.61 -7.16
C ALA A 245 -12.80 7.38 -7.21
N LEU A 246 -11.71 6.75 -7.70
CA LEU A 246 -10.44 7.43 -7.87
C LEU A 246 -10.47 8.43 -9.03
N PHE A 247 -11.15 8.09 -10.15
CA PHE A 247 -11.36 9.01 -11.25
C PHE A 247 -12.19 10.22 -10.85
N ASP A 248 -13.30 9.99 -10.16
CA ASP A 248 -14.18 11.06 -9.66
C ASP A 248 -13.43 11.97 -8.67
N TYR A 249 -12.66 11.38 -7.75
CA TYR A 249 -11.83 12.14 -6.81
C TYR A 249 -10.76 12.97 -7.53
N ALA A 250 -10.12 12.40 -8.58
CA ALA A 250 -9.13 13.13 -9.36
C ALA A 250 -9.74 14.32 -10.11
N LYS A 251 -10.92 14.13 -10.73
CA LYS A 251 -11.68 15.22 -11.39
C LYS A 251 -12.06 16.31 -10.40
N ASP A 252 -12.54 15.95 -9.21
CA ASP A 252 -12.88 16.91 -8.16
C ASP A 252 -11.65 17.75 -7.73
N LYS A 253 -10.52 17.09 -7.52
CA LYS A 253 -9.29 17.71 -7.02
C LYS A 253 -8.50 18.51 -8.06
N LYS A 254 -8.47 18.06 -9.31
CA LYS A 254 -7.60 18.62 -10.37
C LYS A 254 -8.37 19.20 -11.55
N GLY A 255 -9.69 19.05 -11.63
CA GLY A 255 -10.50 19.40 -12.80
C GLY A 255 -10.38 18.42 -13.97
N HIS A 256 -9.51 17.43 -13.87
CA HIS A 256 -9.29 16.38 -14.88
C HIS A 256 -8.70 15.12 -14.22
N ILE A 257 -8.60 14.03 -14.99
CA ILE A 257 -7.92 12.80 -14.53
C ILE A 257 -6.47 12.84 -15.01
N PRO A 258 -5.46 13.01 -14.12
CA PRO A 258 -4.05 12.94 -14.51
C PRO A 258 -3.68 11.56 -15.08
N ASN A 259 -2.75 11.53 -16.04
CA ASN A 259 -2.38 10.28 -16.73
C ASN A 259 -1.84 9.20 -15.78
N PHE A 260 -1.15 9.55 -14.69
CA PHE A 260 -0.69 8.55 -13.73
C PHE A 260 -1.84 7.84 -13.01
N ILE A 261 -2.98 8.51 -12.81
CA ILE A 261 -4.20 7.88 -12.27
C ILE A 261 -4.83 6.94 -13.30
N LYS A 262 -4.87 7.36 -14.58
CA LYS A 262 -5.31 6.48 -15.67
C LYS A 262 -4.42 5.24 -15.81
N PHE A 263 -3.09 5.39 -15.72
CA PHE A 263 -2.14 4.27 -15.68
C PHE A 263 -2.37 3.36 -14.48
N THR A 264 -2.63 3.92 -13.29
CA THR A 264 -2.92 3.16 -12.07
C THR A 264 -4.15 2.28 -12.24
N VAL A 265 -5.26 2.86 -12.71
CA VAL A 265 -6.53 2.15 -12.89
C VAL A 265 -6.40 1.11 -14.01
N MET A 266 -5.78 1.48 -15.14
CA MET A 266 -5.59 0.54 -16.26
C MET A 266 -4.70 -0.64 -15.89
N TYR A 267 -3.65 -0.42 -15.06
CA TYR A 267 -2.81 -1.51 -14.55
C TYR A 267 -3.62 -2.55 -13.78
N ASP A 268 -4.59 -2.12 -13.01
CA ASP A 268 -5.43 -3.03 -12.23
C ASP A 268 -6.55 -3.67 -13.08
N ILE A 269 -7.10 -2.93 -14.05
CA ILE A 269 -8.11 -3.46 -14.99
C ILE A 269 -7.53 -4.61 -15.82
N GLN A 270 -6.29 -4.50 -16.32
CA GLN A 270 -5.71 -5.55 -17.17
C GLN A 270 -5.68 -6.94 -16.48
N TRP A 271 -5.46 -6.98 -15.16
CA TRP A 271 -5.45 -8.24 -14.41
C TRP A 271 -6.85 -8.88 -14.30
N MET A 272 -7.93 -8.12 -14.46
CA MET A 272 -9.29 -8.68 -14.50
C MET A 272 -9.55 -9.43 -15.81
N PHE A 273 -8.92 -9.04 -16.91
CA PHE A 273 -9.03 -9.74 -18.19
C PHE A 273 -8.29 -11.08 -18.21
N ASP A 274 -7.31 -11.29 -17.34
CA ASP A 274 -6.57 -12.55 -17.21
C ASP A 274 -7.33 -13.63 -16.41
N ILE A 275 -8.46 -13.26 -15.77
CA ILE A 275 -9.21 -14.20 -14.94
C ILE A 275 -10.20 -14.97 -15.83
N PRO A 276 -10.02 -16.29 -15.98
CA PRO A 276 -10.97 -17.11 -16.73
C PRO A 276 -12.29 -17.25 -15.96
N ASN A 277 -13.38 -17.46 -16.70
CA ASN A 277 -14.68 -17.87 -16.14
C ASN A 277 -15.29 -16.88 -15.13
N VAL A 278 -15.22 -15.58 -15.41
CA VAL A 278 -15.90 -14.53 -14.60
C VAL A 278 -17.43 -14.82 -14.50
N SER A 279 -18.00 -15.48 -15.52
CA SER A 279 -19.38 -15.93 -15.53
C SER A 279 -19.74 -17.01 -14.47
N ASP A 280 -18.73 -17.63 -13.84
CA ASP A 280 -18.97 -18.54 -12.71
C ASP A 280 -19.17 -17.78 -11.39
N VAL A 281 -18.82 -16.49 -11.38
CA VAL A 281 -18.87 -15.62 -10.20
C VAL A 281 -20.01 -14.60 -10.30
N LEU A 282 -20.23 -14.04 -11.50
CA LEU A 282 -21.21 -12.99 -11.77
C LEU A 282 -22.38 -13.54 -12.60
N ASP A 283 -23.58 -13.16 -12.24
CA ASP A 283 -24.74 -13.42 -13.08
C ASP A 283 -24.80 -12.49 -14.32
N LYS A 284 -25.81 -12.71 -15.20
CA LYS A 284 -25.91 -11.95 -16.45
C LYS A 284 -26.10 -10.45 -16.26
N ASP A 285 -26.79 -10.03 -15.21
CA ASP A 285 -27.07 -8.62 -14.97
C ASP A 285 -25.86 -7.95 -14.28
N GLU A 286 -25.20 -8.66 -13.39
CA GLU A 286 -23.92 -8.25 -12.80
C GLU A 286 -22.81 -8.13 -13.87
N LEU A 287 -22.75 -9.06 -14.83
CA LEU A 287 -21.83 -8.95 -15.99
C LEU A 287 -22.12 -7.73 -16.85
N LYS A 288 -23.38 -7.45 -17.16
CA LYS A 288 -23.75 -6.23 -17.90
C LYS A 288 -23.35 -4.97 -17.13
N GLN A 289 -23.59 -4.94 -15.82
CA GLN A 289 -23.19 -3.83 -14.96
C GLN A 289 -21.67 -3.63 -15.00
N LEU A 290 -20.90 -4.70 -14.84
CA LEU A 290 -19.44 -4.67 -14.90
C LEU A 290 -18.95 -4.13 -16.26
N TYR A 291 -19.44 -4.69 -17.38
CA TYR A 291 -19.05 -4.25 -18.71
C TYR A 291 -19.42 -2.79 -18.98
N SER A 292 -20.60 -2.35 -18.57
CA SER A 292 -20.99 -0.94 -18.70
C SER A 292 -20.04 -0.01 -17.94
N LEU A 293 -19.68 -0.38 -16.72
CA LEU A 293 -18.76 0.41 -15.90
C LEU A 293 -17.34 0.40 -16.45
N LEU A 294 -16.83 -0.76 -16.88
CA LEU A 294 -15.50 -0.85 -17.52
C LEU A 294 -15.47 -0.05 -18.83
N HIS A 295 -16.53 -0.08 -19.63
CA HIS A 295 -16.63 0.74 -20.84
C HIS A 295 -16.58 2.25 -20.49
N GLU A 296 -17.35 2.71 -19.50
CA GLU A 296 -17.31 4.11 -19.04
C GLU A 296 -15.87 4.52 -18.65
N LEU A 297 -15.19 3.66 -17.88
CA LEU A 297 -13.83 3.92 -17.42
C LEU A 297 -12.80 3.93 -18.58
N LEU A 298 -12.91 2.97 -19.50
CA LEU A 298 -12.00 2.88 -20.64
C LEU A 298 -12.16 4.05 -21.61
N CYS A 299 -13.36 4.62 -21.78
CA CYS A 299 -13.57 5.84 -22.55
C CYS A 299 -12.82 7.08 -22.00
N GLU A 300 -12.43 7.06 -20.72
CA GLU A 300 -11.61 8.11 -20.10
C GLU A 300 -10.10 7.86 -20.22
N ILE A 301 -9.69 6.69 -20.74
CA ILE A 301 -8.29 6.26 -20.81
C ILE A 301 -7.83 6.31 -22.27
N ASP A 302 -6.77 7.06 -22.55
CA ASP A 302 -6.21 7.19 -23.87
C ASP A 302 -5.58 5.86 -24.35
N ASP A 303 -5.69 5.52 -25.65
CA ASP A 303 -5.10 4.31 -26.26
C ASP A 303 -3.61 4.15 -25.92
N TYR A 304 -2.88 5.27 -25.91
CA TYR A 304 -1.47 5.28 -25.51
C TYR A 304 -1.26 4.66 -24.12
N ILE A 305 -2.14 4.90 -23.17
CA ILE A 305 -2.03 4.38 -21.79
C ILE A 305 -2.30 2.87 -21.78
N ILE A 306 -3.31 2.43 -22.54
CA ILE A 306 -3.65 1.00 -22.69
C ILE A 306 -2.47 0.23 -23.29
N LEU A 307 -1.90 0.74 -24.38
CA LEU A 307 -0.81 0.09 -25.11
C LEU A 307 0.54 0.10 -24.37
N ASN A 308 0.72 0.98 -23.38
CA ASN A 308 1.98 1.11 -22.64
C ASN A 308 1.93 0.51 -21.22
N GLN A 309 0.95 -0.36 -20.92
CA GLN A 309 0.91 -1.09 -19.67
C GLN A 309 2.06 -2.10 -19.54
N LYS A 310 2.49 -2.31 -18.29
CA LYS A 310 3.43 -3.39 -17.94
C LYS A 310 2.63 -4.66 -17.63
N HIS A 311 2.46 -5.48 -18.65
CA HIS A 311 1.80 -6.77 -18.54
C HIS A 311 2.74 -7.91 -18.97
N ARG A 312 2.48 -9.12 -18.48
CA ARG A 312 3.27 -10.31 -18.84
C ARG A 312 3.06 -10.73 -20.31
N ASP A 313 1.84 -10.60 -20.80
CA ASP A 313 1.47 -10.95 -22.16
C ASP A 313 0.70 -9.80 -22.81
N ARG A 314 1.35 -9.16 -23.81
CA ARG A 314 0.75 -8.04 -24.56
C ARG A 314 -0.36 -8.47 -25.51
N SER A 315 -0.45 -9.76 -25.86
CA SER A 315 -1.47 -10.26 -26.80
C SER A 315 -2.90 -10.14 -26.24
N LEU A 316 -3.04 -10.03 -24.90
CA LEU A 316 -4.33 -9.89 -24.23
C LEU A 316 -4.84 -8.45 -24.18
N ILE A 317 -4.02 -7.46 -24.51
CA ILE A 317 -4.37 -6.03 -24.43
C ILE A 317 -4.85 -5.47 -25.77
N ILE A 318 -4.57 -6.16 -26.86
CA ILE A 318 -4.95 -5.74 -28.22
C ILE A 318 -6.04 -6.70 -28.71
N PRO A 319 -7.30 -6.21 -28.93
CA PRO A 319 -8.36 -7.03 -29.51
C PRO A 319 -8.06 -7.41 -30.95
#